data_dd91751cc58c77e8a01ad9d934c8bc1f
#
_entry.id   dd91751cc58c77e8a01ad9d934c8bc1f
#
_cell.length_a   1.000
_cell.length_b   1.000
_cell.length_c   1.000
_cell.angle_alpha   90.00
_cell.angle_beta   90.00
_cell.angle_gamma   90.00
#
_symmetry.space_group_name_H-M   'P 1'
#
loop_
_entity.id
_entity.type
_entity.pdbx_description
1 polymer ?
#
loop_
_entity_poly.entity_id
_entity_poly.type
_entity_poly.pdbx_seq_one_letter_code
_entity_poly.pdbx_strand_id
1 'polypeptide(L)'
;MIIIITISGVIGSGKSSITEILSQELETKAFYEPVQNNPILPMFYHGNKMVEEGKWETNPYAFELQIYYVSKRFDMLKQAVQEDNNILDRSIYEDEIFMRMNVEQGHATEEEWKVYKDLLNTMMEEYPNFSPYKKAPDLMVLIKVDYDTMVSRIEKRGRAFEQIDYDPSLVQYYHDLIEHYEKWEKEYDASPLLVIDGAKYDFIESLQDRNIVLDTIEDKLVELGSLSAKKVELLKQRRHQ
;
A
#
# COMPACT_ATOMS: atom_id res chain seq x y z
N MET A 1 -7.40 20.94 -11.00
CA MET A 1 -6.53 20.74 -9.80
C MET A 1 -6.10 19.29 -9.86
N ILE A 2 -4.81 19.04 -9.83
CA ILE A 2 -4.24 17.69 -9.85
C ILE A 2 -4.43 17.09 -8.46
N ILE A 3 -5.12 15.94 -8.34
CA ILE A 3 -5.30 15.23 -7.07
C ILE A 3 -4.55 13.91 -7.16
N ILE A 4 -3.68 13.63 -6.20
CA ILE A 4 -3.00 12.35 -6.05
C ILE A 4 -3.40 11.77 -4.68
N ILE A 5 -4.12 10.67 -4.70
CA ILE A 5 -4.48 9.90 -3.52
C ILE A 5 -3.68 8.62 -3.54
N THR A 6 -3.10 8.25 -2.41
CA THR A 6 -2.38 6.99 -2.27
C THR A 6 -3.06 6.13 -1.22
N ILE A 7 -3.29 4.87 -1.54
CA ILE A 7 -3.91 3.90 -0.64
C ILE A 7 -2.83 3.00 -0.05
N SER A 8 -2.73 2.98 1.26
CA SER A 8 -1.76 2.21 2.04
C SER A 8 -2.43 1.16 2.92
N GLY A 9 -1.66 0.20 3.42
CA GLY A 9 -2.10 -0.82 4.37
C GLY A 9 -1.46 -2.18 4.14
N VAL A 10 -1.66 -3.10 5.08
CA VAL A 10 -1.09 -4.45 5.05
C VAL A 10 -1.66 -5.32 3.90
N ILE A 11 -1.05 -6.46 3.64
CA ILE A 11 -1.60 -7.49 2.75
C ILE A 11 -3.02 -7.86 3.22
N GLY A 12 -3.96 -8.02 2.30
CA GLY A 12 -5.35 -8.37 2.67
C GLY A 12 -6.21 -7.21 3.21
N SER A 13 -5.68 -6.00 3.37
CA SER A 13 -6.47 -4.86 3.91
C SER A 13 -7.59 -4.35 2.97
N GLY A 14 -7.55 -4.69 1.67
CA GLY A 14 -8.56 -4.24 0.69
C GLY A 14 -8.15 -3.01 -0.13
N LYS A 15 -6.87 -2.65 -0.15
CA LYS A 15 -6.33 -1.50 -0.91
C LYS A 15 -6.80 -1.46 -2.36
N SER A 16 -6.56 -2.54 -3.11
CA SER A 16 -6.89 -2.57 -4.55
C SER A 16 -8.39 -2.40 -4.80
N SER A 17 -9.23 -2.95 -3.92
CA SER A 17 -10.68 -2.79 -4.02
C SER A 17 -11.13 -1.35 -3.77
N ILE A 18 -10.61 -0.70 -2.73
CA ILE A 18 -10.97 0.70 -2.46
C ILE A 18 -10.36 1.64 -3.50
N THR A 19 -9.17 1.33 -4.05
CA THR A 19 -8.57 2.06 -5.17
C THR A 19 -9.49 2.04 -6.39
N GLU A 20 -10.03 0.87 -6.74
CA GLU A 20 -10.99 0.72 -7.84
C GLU A 20 -12.28 1.50 -7.59
N ILE A 21 -12.90 1.27 -6.43
CA ILE A 21 -14.17 1.93 -6.04
C ILE A 21 -14.02 3.45 -6.06
N LEU A 22 -12.97 3.98 -5.42
CA LEU A 22 -12.74 5.41 -5.32
C LEU A 22 -12.36 6.03 -6.67
N SER A 23 -11.64 5.29 -7.53
CA SER A 23 -11.30 5.77 -8.86
C SER A 23 -12.53 5.92 -9.76
N GLN A 24 -13.46 4.97 -9.66
CA GLN A 24 -14.74 5.04 -10.36
C GLN A 24 -15.60 6.20 -9.84
N GLU A 25 -15.66 6.37 -8.52
CA GLU A 25 -16.45 7.43 -7.88
C GLU A 25 -15.94 8.84 -8.25
N LEU A 26 -14.64 9.04 -8.20
CA LEU A 26 -14.02 10.34 -8.49
C LEU A 26 -13.75 10.57 -9.98
N GLU A 27 -14.00 9.56 -10.84
CA GLU A 27 -13.70 9.56 -12.28
C GLU A 27 -12.20 9.85 -12.52
N THR A 28 -11.33 9.10 -11.81
CA THR A 28 -9.89 9.25 -11.84
C THR A 28 -9.21 8.01 -12.39
N LYS A 29 -7.92 8.11 -12.72
CA LYS A 29 -7.11 6.97 -13.15
C LYS A 29 -6.56 6.23 -11.93
N ALA A 30 -6.72 4.91 -11.92
CA ALA A 30 -6.13 4.03 -10.91
C ALA A 30 -4.80 3.44 -11.41
N PHE A 31 -3.81 3.42 -10.52
CA PHE A 31 -2.53 2.75 -10.72
C PHE A 31 -2.41 1.61 -9.70
N TYR A 32 -2.22 0.38 -10.19
CA TYR A 32 -2.17 -0.81 -9.36
C TYR A 32 -0.76 -1.36 -9.22
N GLU A 33 -0.45 -1.90 -8.03
CA GLU A 33 0.78 -2.62 -7.79
C GLU A 33 0.92 -3.82 -8.75
N PRO A 34 2.06 -4.00 -9.44
CA PRO A 34 2.25 -5.09 -10.40
C PRO A 34 2.55 -6.43 -9.70
N VAL A 35 1.55 -7.00 -9.01
CA VAL A 35 1.69 -8.28 -8.28
C VAL A 35 1.55 -9.48 -9.19
N GLN A 36 0.61 -9.44 -10.16
CA GLN A 36 0.21 -10.63 -10.94
C GLN A 36 1.31 -11.22 -11.82
N ASN A 37 2.22 -10.39 -12.30
CA ASN A 37 3.33 -10.81 -13.18
C ASN A 37 4.69 -10.59 -12.52
N ASN A 38 4.75 -10.56 -11.19
CA ASN A 38 6.00 -10.42 -10.48
C ASN A 38 6.76 -11.75 -10.48
N PRO A 39 7.89 -11.85 -11.20
CA PRO A 39 8.62 -13.12 -11.31
C PRO A 39 9.36 -13.50 -10.03
N ILE A 40 9.60 -12.53 -9.14
CA ILE A 40 10.42 -12.70 -7.93
C ILE A 40 9.55 -13.12 -6.74
N LEU A 41 8.29 -12.69 -6.70
CA LEU A 41 7.42 -12.88 -5.53
C LEU A 41 7.28 -14.35 -5.08
N PRO A 42 7.04 -15.35 -5.95
CA PRO A 42 7.00 -16.76 -5.54
C PRO A 42 8.34 -17.27 -5.00
N MET A 43 9.45 -16.79 -5.59
CA MET A 43 10.81 -17.16 -5.16
C MET A 43 11.15 -16.56 -3.81
N PHE A 44 10.67 -15.34 -3.51
CA PHE A 44 10.82 -14.70 -2.22
C PHE A 44 10.17 -15.52 -1.09
N TYR A 45 8.92 -15.94 -1.25
CA TYR A 45 8.25 -16.77 -0.24
C TYR A 45 8.94 -18.13 -0.07
N HIS A 46 9.39 -18.74 -1.18
CA HIS A 46 10.19 -19.96 -1.10
C HIS A 46 11.51 -19.74 -0.35
N GLY A 47 12.20 -18.63 -0.62
CA GLY A 47 13.45 -18.28 0.04
C GLY A 47 13.28 -18.06 1.55
N ASN A 48 12.22 -17.36 1.98
CA ASN A 48 11.90 -17.20 3.40
C ASN A 48 11.76 -18.57 4.10
N LYS A 49 10.99 -19.47 3.49
CA LYS A 49 10.84 -20.84 4.02
C LYS A 49 12.18 -21.59 4.13
N MET A 50 13.10 -21.40 3.17
CA MET A 50 14.42 -22.04 3.23
C MET A 50 15.28 -21.47 4.36
N VAL A 51 15.17 -20.18 4.67
CA VAL A 51 15.85 -19.57 5.82
C VAL A 51 15.24 -20.08 7.13
N GLU A 52 13.93 -20.09 7.28
CA GLU A 52 13.21 -20.59 8.46
C GLU A 52 13.54 -22.07 8.77
N GLU A 53 13.70 -22.89 7.72
CA GLU A 53 14.12 -24.29 7.85
C GLU A 53 15.63 -24.45 8.11
N GLY A 54 16.40 -23.34 8.20
CA GLY A 54 17.85 -23.33 8.42
C GLY A 54 18.67 -23.89 7.24
N LYS A 55 18.08 -23.93 6.04
CA LYS A 55 18.75 -24.42 4.82
C LYS A 55 19.56 -23.34 4.11
N TRP A 56 19.14 -22.08 4.25
CA TRP A 56 19.81 -20.91 3.71
C TRP A 56 20.14 -19.95 4.85
N GLU A 57 21.24 -19.22 4.72
CA GLU A 57 21.66 -18.20 5.67
C GLU A 57 20.83 -16.94 5.55
N THR A 58 20.53 -16.52 4.32
CA THR A 58 19.66 -15.38 3.97
C THR A 58 18.81 -15.74 2.77
N ASN A 59 17.78 -14.95 2.50
CA ASN A 59 16.95 -15.11 1.32
C ASN A 59 17.52 -14.26 0.15
N PRO A 60 18.11 -14.86 -0.90
CA PRO A 60 18.70 -14.12 -2.00
C PRO A 60 17.69 -13.29 -2.79
N TYR A 61 16.39 -13.56 -2.63
CA TYR A 61 15.31 -12.85 -3.33
C TYR A 61 14.70 -11.70 -2.50
N ALA A 62 15.08 -11.56 -1.22
CA ALA A 62 14.51 -10.52 -0.35
C ALA A 62 14.86 -9.12 -0.86
N PHE A 63 16.14 -8.85 -1.09
CA PHE A 63 16.60 -7.58 -1.64
C PHE A 63 16.11 -7.36 -3.08
N GLU A 64 16.21 -8.38 -3.95
CA GLU A 64 15.76 -8.29 -5.34
C GLU A 64 14.28 -7.91 -5.45
N LEU A 65 13.42 -8.50 -4.61
CA LEU A 65 12.00 -8.18 -4.58
C LEU A 65 11.74 -6.72 -4.20
N GLN A 66 12.46 -6.20 -3.22
CA GLN A 66 12.28 -4.80 -2.79
C GLN A 66 12.79 -3.82 -3.87
N ILE A 67 13.90 -4.12 -4.54
CA ILE A 67 14.38 -3.33 -5.68
C ILE A 67 13.35 -3.36 -6.83
N TYR A 68 12.77 -4.51 -7.11
CA TYR A 68 11.71 -4.62 -8.12
C TYR A 68 10.52 -3.72 -7.78
N TYR A 69 10.01 -3.80 -6.54
CA TYR A 69 8.86 -3.01 -6.13
C TYR A 69 9.13 -1.51 -6.13
N VAL A 70 10.22 -1.06 -5.52
CA VAL A 70 10.54 0.38 -5.47
C VAL A 70 10.71 0.97 -6.88
N SER A 71 11.35 0.21 -7.79
CA SER A 71 11.49 0.62 -9.19
C SER A 71 10.12 0.77 -9.88
N LYS A 72 9.20 -0.19 -9.69
CA LYS A 72 7.86 -0.13 -10.28
C LYS A 72 7.00 0.99 -9.69
N ARG A 73 7.07 1.20 -8.38
CA ARG A 73 6.33 2.30 -7.72
C ARG A 73 6.86 3.67 -8.11
N PHE A 74 8.17 3.80 -8.24
CA PHE A 74 8.75 5.05 -8.73
C PHE A 74 8.31 5.36 -10.16
N ASP A 75 8.24 4.35 -11.04
CA ASP A 75 7.72 4.52 -12.40
C ASP A 75 6.23 4.90 -12.41
N MET A 76 5.41 4.24 -11.58
CA MET A 76 4.00 4.60 -11.38
C MET A 76 3.84 6.03 -10.86
N LEU A 77 4.66 6.43 -9.90
CA LEU A 77 4.65 7.78 -9.35
C LEU A 77 4.98 8.83 -10.43
N LYS A 78 6.01 8.58 -11.26
CA LYS A 78 6.35 9.46 -12.39
C LYS A 78 5.20 9.62 -13.38
N GLN A 79 4.49 8.54 -13.67
CA GLN A 79 3.32 8.59 -14.56
C GLN A 79 2.16 9.34 -13.91
N ALA A 80 1.85 9.05 -12.64
CA ALA A 80 0.75 9.65 -11.91
C ALA A 80 0.89 11.19 -11.79
N VAL A 81 2.09 11.72 -11.60
CA VAL A 81 2.28 13.16 -11.45
C VAL A 81 2.23 13.94 -12.76
N GLN A 82 2.24 13.25 -13.90
CA GLN A 82 2.07 13.86 -15.23
C GLN A 82 0.62 13.98 -15.66
N GLU A 83 -0.29 13.29 -15.00
CA GLU A 83 -1.70 13.26 -15.31
C GLU A 83 -2.51 13.86 -14.15
N ASP A 84 -3.67 14.45 -14.44
CA ASP A 84 -4.58 14.97 -13.44
C ASP A 84 -5.42 13.85 -12.82
N ASN A 85 -5.61 13.92 -11.50
CA ASN A 85 -6.53 13.07 -10.74
C ASN A 85 -6.20 11.58 -10.79
N ASN A 86 -5.32 11.15 -9.90
CA ASN A 86 -4.86 9.77 -9.86
C ASN A 86 -4.99 9.16 -8.46
N ILE A 87 -5.22 7.84 -8.42
CA ILE A 87 -5.22 7.04 -7.21
C ILE A 87 -4.21 5.91 -7.38
N LEU A 88 -3.30 5.77 -6.41
CA LEU A 88 -2.26 4.76 -6.41
C LEU A 88 -2.55 3.70 -5.36
N ASP A 89 -2.58 2.43 -5.77
CA ASP A 89 -2.57 1.27 -4.88
C ASP A 89 -1.14 1.03 -4.41
N ARG A 90 -0.86 1.36 -3.18
CA ARG A 90 0.41 1.45 -2.48
C ARG A 90 1.23 2.72 -2.73
N SER A 91 2.09 2.98 -1.76
CA SER A 91 2.95 4.14 -1.70
C SER A 91 4.43 3.74 -1.66
N ILE A 92 5.27 4.53 -2.32
CA ILE A 92 6.72 4.44 -2.17
C ILE A 92 7.18 4.77 -0.74
N TYR A 93 6.38 5.53 0.02
CA TYR A 93 6.68 5.91 1.41
C TYR A 93 6.52 4.74 2.42
N GLU A 94 5.84 3.66 2.04
CA GLU A 94 5.69 2.46 2.87
C GLU A 94 6.62 1.31 2.45
N ASP A 95 7.38 1.47 1.36
CA ASP A 95 8.22 0.40 0.81
C ASP A 95 9.33 -0.04 1.76
N GLU A 96 9.89 0.90 2.51
CA GLU A 96 10.97 0.59 3.45
C GLU A 96 10.54 -0.33 4.59
N ILE A 97 9.24 -0.41 4.92
CA ILE A 97 8.70 -1.34 5.91
C ILE A 97 9.13 -2.77 5.58
N PHE A 98 8.90 -3.19 4.33
CA PHE A 98 9.17 -4.55 3.90
C PHE A 98 10.66 -4.88 3.85
N MET A 99 11.48 -3.93 3.42
CA MET A 99 12.93 -4.16 3.42
C MET A 99 13.49 -4.22 4.85
N ARG A 100 13.01 -3.36 5.75
CA ARG A 100 13.41 -3.37 7.17
C ARG A 100 13.02 -4.67 7.86
N MET A 101 11.78 -5.15 7.63
CA MET A 101 11.33 -6.45 8.14
C MET A 101 12.22 -7.59 7.68
N ASN A 102 12.60 -7.63 6.39
CA ASN A 102 13.49 -8.69 5.87
C ASN A 102 14.84 -8.70 6.60
N VAL A 103 15.39 -7.54 6.97
CA VAL A 103 16.63 -7.47 7.75
C VAL A 103 16.41 -7.94 9.19
N GLU A 104 15.36 -7.49 9.85
CA GLU A 104 15.05 -7.85 11.24
C GLU A 104 14.76 -9.35 11.41
N GLN A 105 14.18 -9.97 10.37
CA GLN A 105 13.92 -11.41 10.31
C GLN A 105 15.12 -12.24 9.81
N GLY A 106 16.25 -11.60 9.50
CA GLY A 106 17.45 -12.29 9.01
C GLY A 106 17.36 -12.77 7.55
N HIS A 107 16.35 -12.33 6.80
CA HIS A 107 16.17 -12.66 5.39
C HIS A 107 17.07 -11.81 4.48
N ALA A 108 17.48 -10.62 4.94
CA ALA A 108 18.39 -9.72 4.24
C ALA A 108 19.45 -9.17 5.21
N THR A 109 20.50 -8.57 4.67
CA THR A 109 21.63 -8.01 5.43
C THR A 109 21.47 -6.52 5.70
N GLU A 110 22.20 -5.99 6.71
CA GLU A 110 22.27 -4.54 6.96
C GLU A 110 22.98 -3.77 5.82
N GLU A 111 23.85 -4.42 5.06
CA GLU A 111 24.47 -3.87 3.86
C GLU A 111 23.45 -3.65 2.75
N GLU A 112 22.58 -4.65 2.51
CA GLU A 112 21.47 -4.54 1.54
C GLU A 112 20.46 -3.46 1.95
N TRP A 113 20.17 -3.32 3.26
CA TRP A 113 19.37 -2.20 3.77
C TRP A 113 19.96 -0.84 3.44
N LYS A 114 21.28 -0.64 3.66
CA LYS A 114 21.95 0.62 3.34
C LYS A 114 21.85 0.95 1.85
N VAL A 115 22.14 -0.03 0.98
CA VAL A 115 22.04 0.14 -0.49
C VAL A 115 20.61 0.47 -0.89
N TYR A 116 19.62 -0.21 -0.32
CA TYR A 116 18.21 0.07 -0.56
C TYR A 116 17.81 1.50 -0.17
N LYS A 117 18.21 1.95 1.02
CA LYS A 117 17.92 3.30 1.52
C LYS A 117 18.58 4.38 0.65
N ASP A 118 19.82 4.18 0.24
CA ASP A 118 20.53 5.11 -0.64
C ASP A 118 19.81 5.24 -2.00
N LEU A 119 19.37 4.11 -2.57
CA LEU A 119 18.59 4.11 -3.81
C LEU A 119 17.26 4.84 -3.64
N LEU A 120 16.49 4.52 -2.59
CA LEU A 120 15.20 5.15 -2.32
C LEU A 120 15.35 6.67 -2.12
N ASN A 121 16.34 7.10 -1.33
CA ASN A 121 16.63 8.51 -1.10
C ASN A 121 16.95 9.23 -2.41
N THR A 122 17.85 8.65 -3.23
CA THR A 122 18.19 9.21 -4.55
C THR A 122 16.94 9.37 -5.44
N MET A 123 16.07 8.36 -5.48
CA MET A 123 14.82 8.45 -6.25
C MET A 123 13.90 9.55 -5.72
N MET A 124 13.79 9.71 -4.40
CA MET A 124 12.93 10.72 -3.79
C MET A 124 13.49 12.13 -3.92
N GLU A 125 14.81 12.30 -3.96
CA GLU A 125 15.45 13.58 -4.27
C GLU A 125 15.15 14.05 -5.69
N GLU A 126 15.01 13.11 -6.65
CA GLU A 126 14.64 13.43 -8.03
C GLU A 126 13.14 13.69 -8.23
N TYR A 127 12.29 13.34 -7.26
CA TYR A 127 10.84 13.51 -7.37
C TYR A 127 10.40 14.94 -7.73
N PRO A 128 10.96 16.02 -7.14
CA PRO A 128 10.61 17.40 -7.51
C PRO A 128 10.91 17.77 -8.95
N ASN A 129 11.84 17.07 -9.61
CA ASN A 129 12.25 17.38 -10.99
C ASN A 129 11.19 16.97 -12.03
N PHE A 130 10.41 15.92 -11.74
CA PHE A 130 9.31 15.49 -12.60
C PHE A 130 7.91 15.80 -12.05
N SER A 131 7.84 16.31 -10.82
CA SER A 131 6.59 16.79 -10.20
C SER A 131 6.73 18.23 -9.70
N PRO A 132 6.75 19.22 -10.61
CA PRO A 132 6.99 20.62 -10.23
C PRO A 132 5.89 21.19 -9.35
N TYR A 133 4.71 20.56 -9.31
CA TYR A 133 3.53 21.04 -8.59
C TYR A 133 3.26 20.31 -7.28
N LYS A 134 3.83 19.09 -7.09
CA LYS A 134 3.55 18.26 -5.92
C LYS A 134 4.80 17.55 -5.46
N LYS A 135 5.06 17.62 -4.17
CA LYS A 135 6.18 16.93 -3.50
C LYS A 135 5.75 15.66 -2.76
N ALA A 136 4.44 15.48 -2.58
CA ALA A 136 3.82 14.36 -1.89
C ALA A 136 2.37 14.17 -2.38
N PRO A 137 1.69 13.06 -2.06
CA PRO A 137 0.25 12.90 -2.28
C PRO A 137 -0.56 14.00 -1.59
N ASP A 138 -1.76 14.31 -2.12
CA ASP A 138 -2.71 15.20 -1.42
C ASP A 138 -3.28 14.54 -0.18
N LEU A 139 -3.44 13.22 -0.24
CA LEU A 139 -3.95 12.40 0.86
C LEU A 139 -3.37 10.99 0.79
N MET A 140 -2.84 10.53 1.91
CA MET A 140 -2.57 9.12 2.18
C MET A 140 -3.77 8.53 2.93
N VAL A 141 -4.34 7.45 2.40
CA VAL A 141 -5.42 6.70 3.05
C VAL A 141 -4.87 5.34 3.51
N LEU A 142 -4.72 5.16 4.81
CA LEU A 142 -4.28 3.90 5.41
C LEU A 142 -5.50 3.05 5.76
N ILE A 143 -5.63 1.88 5.12
CA ILE A 143 -6.64 0.88 5.49
C ILE A 143 -6.04 -0.02 6.57
N LYS A 144 -6.48 0.19 7.80
CA LYS A 144 -6.03 -0.56 8.98
C LYS A 144 -6.97 -1.75 9.22
N VAL A 145 -6.40 -2.93 9.40
CA VAL A 145 -7.14 -4.14 9.77
C VAL A 145 -6.41 -4.86 10.89
N ASP A 146 -7.15 -5.64 11.69
CA ASP A 146 -6.57 -6.56 12.64
C ASP A 146 -6.07 -7.85 11.95
N TYR A 147 -5.38 -8.69 12.72
CA TYR A 147 -4.82 -9.94 12.25
C TYR A 147 -5.89 -10.89 11.68
N ASP A 148 -6.99 -11.08 12.39
CA ASP A 148 -8.05 -12.03 12.02
C ASP A 148 -8.72 -11.61 10.70
N THR A 149 -9.01 -10.32 10.54
CA THR A 149 -9.55 -9.75 9.31
C THR A 149 -8.57 -9.90 8.15
N MET A 150 -7.28 -9.63 8.39
CA MET A 150 -6.23 -9.76 7.38
C MET A 150 -6.13 -11.21 6.89
N VAL A 151 -5.99 -12.17 7.79
CA VAL A 151 -5.85 -13.60 7.47
C VAL A 151 -7.08 -14.11 6.73
N SER A 152 -8.29 -13.84 7.23
CA SER A 152 -9.53 -14.24 6.57
C SER A 152 -9.62 -13.75 5.12
N ARG A 153 -9.19 -12.51 4.85
CA ARG A 153 -9.17 -11.95 3.48
C ARG A 153 -8.08 -12.56 2.60
N ILE A 154 -6.91 -12.90 3.17
CA ILE A 154 -5.84 -13.61 2.49
C ILE A 154 -6.30 -15.03 2.10
N GLU A 155 -6.95 -15.74 3.01
CA GLU A 155 -7.53 -17.07 2.76
C GLU A 155 -8.59 -17.01 1.64
N LYS A 156 -9.54 -16.06 1.73
CA LYS A 156 -10.57 -15.85 0.69
C LYS A 156 -9.95 -15.56 -0.69
N ARG A 157 -8.83 -14.83 -0.75
CA ARG A 157 -8.10 -14.54 -2.00
C ARG A 157 -7.41 -15.78 -2.59
N GLY A 158 -6.96 -16.73 -1.77
CA GLY A 158 -6.52 -18.05 -2.16
C GLY A 158 -5.17 -18.14 -2.90
N ARG A 159 -4.25 -17.17 -2.73
CA ARG A 159 -2.90 -17.29 -3.28
C ARG A 159 -2.10 -18.29 -2.45
N ALA A 160 -1.65 -19.40 -3.07
CA ALA A 160 -1.06 -20.52 -2.37
C ALA A 160 0.12 -20.15 -1.46
N PHE A 161 1.04 -19.30 -1.93
CA PHE A 161 2.24 -18.88 -1.19
C PHE A 161 1.96 -17.89 -0.05
N GLU A 162 0.72 -17.43 0.11
CA GLU A 162 0.30 -16.53 1.21
C GLU A 162 -0.54 -17.28 2.25
N GLN A 163 -0.77 -18.59 2.08
CA GLN A 163 -1.61 -19.37 2.99
C GLN A 163 -0.81 -19.91 4.18
N ILE A 164 -1.32 -19.71 5.39
CA ILE A 164 -0.70 -20.21 6.64
C ILE A 164 -0.61 -21.74 6.64
N ASP A 165 -1.59 -22.44 6.06
CA ASP A 165 -1.56 -23.90 5.91
C ASP A 165 -0.40 -24.38 5.03
N TYR A 166 0.03 -23.57 4.07
CA TYR A 166 1.19 -23.85 3.22
C TYR A 166 2.51 -23.53 3.92
N ASP A 167 2.54 -22.42 4.66
CA ASP A 167 3.72 -21.96 5.38
C ASP A 167 3.34 -21.37 6.75
N PRO A 168 3.45 -22.16 7.84
CA PRO A 168 3.12 -21.70 9.19
C PRO A 168 3.94 -20.51 9.70
N SER A 169 5.14 -20.24 9.14
CA SER A 169 5.96 -19.08 9.52
C SER A 169 5.29 -17.74 9.19
N LEU A 170 4.33 -17.76 8.24
CA LEU A 170 3.53 -16.58 7.89
C LEU A 170 2.69 -16.04 9.05
N VAL A 171 2.41 -16.83 10.09
CA VAL A 171 1.72 -16.34 11.30
C VAL A 171 2.53 -15.21 11.93
N GLN A 172 3.81 -15.46 12.21
CA GLN A 172 4.67 -14.43 12.80
C GLN A 172 4.93 -13.27 11.83
N TYR A 173 5.17 -13.58 10.57
CA TYR A 173 5.36 -12.57 9.53
C TYR A 173 4.17 -11.58 9.45
N TYR A 174 2.94 -12.06 9.55
CA TYR A 174 1.74 -11.21 9.50
C TYR A 174 1.56 -10.37 10.77
N HIS A 175 1.93 -10.88 11.95
CA HIS A 175 1.96 -10.10 13.18
C HIS A 175 3.01 -8.98 13.09
N ASP A 176 4.23 -9.30 12.67
CA ASP A 176 5.32 -8.34 12.50
C ASP A 176 4.93 -7.24 11.49
N LEU A 177 4.27 -7.63 10.39
CA LEU A 177 3.82 -6.68 9.37
C LEU A 177 2.81 -5.67 9.94
N ILE A 178 1.85 -6.11 10.75
CA ILE A 178 0.89 -5.22 11.41
C ILE A 178 1.63 -4.27 12.35
N GLU A 179 2.54 -4.77 13.17
CA GLU A 179 3.32 -3.96 14.11
C GLU A 179 4.16 -2.88 13.40
N HIS A 180 4.80 -3.24 12.28
CA HIS A 180 5.57 -2.30 11.48
C HIS A 180 4.68 -1.21 10.85
N TYR A 181 3.49 -1.57 10.39
CA TYR A 181 2.53 -0.57 9.89
C TYR A 181 2.01 0.35 11.01
N GLU A 182 1.80 -0.15 12.22
CA GLU A 182 1.42 0.67 13.38
C GLU A 182 2.51 1.65 13.81
N LYS A 183 3.78 1.26 13.65
CA LYS A 183 4.92 2.14 13.87
C LYS A 183 5.01 3.19 12.77
N TRP A 184 4.94 2.76 11.51
CA TRP A 184 4.97 3.64 10.36
C TRP A 184 3.81 4.67 10.38
N GLU A 185 2.60 4.29 10.78
CA GLU A 185 1.46 5.19 10.94
C GLU A 185 1.78 6.39 11.84
N LYS A 186 2.54 6.16 12.91
CA LYS A 186 2.92 7.19 13.89
C LYS A 186 4.06 8.10 13.40
N GLU A 187 4.88 7.60 12.49
CA GLU A 187 6.07 8.28 11.98
C GLU A 187 5.83 8.97 10.63
N TYR A 188 4.75 8.62 9.91
CA TYR A 188 4.46 9.16 8.61
C TYR A 188 4.04 10.64 8.68
N ASP A 189 4.78 11.50 8.00
CA ASP A 189 4.58 12.96 7.97
C ASP A 189 4.67 13.59 6.56
N ALA A 190 4.86 12.79 5.52
CA ALA A 190 5.07 13.28 4.16
C ALA A 190 3.83 13.94 3.53
N SER A 191 2.63 13.57 3.98
CA SER A 191 1.35 14.17 3.56
C SER A 191 0.27 13.96 4.61
N PRO A 192 -0.91 14.61 4.48
CA PRO A 192 -2.07 14.30 5.34
C PRO A 192 -2.40 12.81 5.31
N LEU A 193 -2.59 12.21 6.48
CA LEU A 193 -2.94 10.81 6.67
C LEU A 193 -4.39 10.69 7.12
N LEU A 194 -5.17 9.82 6.46
CA LEU A 194 -6.49 9.39 6.89
C LEU A 194 -6.48 7.89 7.16
N VAL A 195 -6.80 7.50 8.38
CA VAL A 195 -6.90 6.07 8.76
C VAL A 195 -8.35 5.61 8.65
N ILE A 196 -8.58 4.55 7.88
CA ILE A 196 -9.87 3.87 7.74
C ILE A 196 -9.80 2.53 8.47
N ASP A 197 -10.73 2.30 9.38
CA ASP A 197 -10.88 1.02 10.06
C ASP A 197 -11.51 -0.01 9.12
N GLY A 198 -10.65 -0.77 8.45
CA GLY A 198 -11.07 -1.79 7.50
C GLY A 198 -11.55 -3.09 8.14
N ALA A 199 -11.38 -3.29 9.45
CA ALA A 199 -12.01 -4.38 10.20
C ALA A 199 -13.47 -4.05 10.52
N LYS A 200 -13.76 -2.78 10.82
CA LYS A 200 -15.10 -2.29 11.09
C LYS A 200 -15.97 -2.15 9.83
N TYR A 201 -15.39 -1.67 8.73
CA TYR A 201 -16.14 -1.37 7.51
C TYR A 201 -15.85 -2.40 6.41
N ASP A 202 -16.84 -3.19 6.04
CA ASP A 202 -16.78 -4.07 4.87
C ASP A 202 -17.23 -3.32 3.59
N PHE A 203 -16.40 -2.42 3.12
CA PHE A 203 -16.69 -1.59 1.94
C PHE A 203 -16.71 -2.38 0.61
N ILE A 204 -16.43 -3.68 0.64
CA ILE A 204 -16.50 -4.57 -0.54
C ILE A 204 -17.91 -5.16 -0.65
N GLU A 205 -18.40 -5.78 0.41
CA GLU A 205 -19.68 -6.50 0.41
C GLU A 205 -20.85 -5.63 0.90
N SER A 206 -20.59 -4.65 1.78
CA SER A 206 -21.61 -3.75 2.34
C SER A 206 -21.64 -2.40 1.62
N LEU A 207 -22.71 -2.14 0.88
CA LEU A 207 -22.93 -0.83 0.23
C LEU A 207 -22.98 0.32 1.26
N GLN A 208 -23.57 0.07 2.44
CA GLN A 208 -23.64 1.06 3.50
C GLN A 208 -22.25 1.43 4.02
N ASP A 209 -21.39 0.45 4.29
CA ASP A 209 -20.04 0.69 4.77
C ASP A 209 -19.19 1.36 3.68
N ARG A 210 -19.36 0.94 2.43
CA ARG A 210 -18.73 1.58 1.28
C ARG A 210 -19.05 3.07 1.20
N ASN A 211 -20.32 3.43 1.35
CA ASN A 211 -20.75 4.82 1.32
C ASN A 211 -20.13 5.63 2.46
N ILE A 212 -20.06 5.06 3.67
CA ILE A 212 -19.42 5.69 4.83
C ILE A 212 -17.93 5.95 4.56
N VAL A 213 -17.22 4.96 4.01
CA VAL A 213 -15.79 5.09 3.70
C VAL A 213 -15.55 6.13 2.61
N LEU A 214 -16.34 6.12 1.53
CA LEU A 214 -16.26 7.12 0.46
C LEU A 214 -16.55 8.52 0.99
N ASP A 215 -17.63 8.71 1.74
CA ASP A 215 -17.99 9.98 2.37
C ASP A 215 -16.83 10.51 3.25
N THR A 216 -16.21 9.63 4.04
CA THR A 216 -15.10 9.99 4.93
C THR A 216 -13.88 10.48 4.14
N ILE A 217 -13.52 9.79 3.05
CA ILE A 217 -12.39 10.17 2.19
C ILE A 217 -12.68 11.50 1.48
N GLU A 218 -13.89 11.64 0.93
CA GLU A 218 -14.30 12.84 0.20
C GLU A 218 -14.39 14.08 1.10
N ASP A 219 -14.93 13.94 2.31
CA ASP A 219 -14.98 15.02 3.30
C ASP A 219 -13.56 15.47 3.69
N LYS A 220 -12.62 14.51 3.83
CA LYS A 220 -11.22 14.84 4.08
C LYS A 220 -10.58 15.59 2.91
N LEU A 221 -10.88 15.20 1.68
CA LEU A 221 -10.39 15.91 0.49
C LEU A 221 -10.98 17.35 0.37
N VAL A 222 -12.21 17.56 0.83
CA VAL A 222 -12.80 18.92 0.93
C VAL A 222 -12.10 19.74 2.01
N GLU A 223 -11.88 19.14 3.19
CA GLU A 223 -11.13 19.80 4.29
C GLU A 223 -9.74 20.26 3.83
N LEU A 224 -9.05 19.44 3.02
CA LEU A 224 -7.73 19.74 2.46
C LEU A 224 -7.78 20.71 1.25
N GLY A 225 -8.96 21.08 0.78
CA GLY A 225 -9.14 21.93 -0.40
C GLY A 225 -8.82 21.24 -1.73
N SER A 226 -8.66 19.92 -1.74
CA SER A 226 -8.35 19.11 -2.93
C SER A 226 -9.60 18.77 -3.75
N LEU A 227 -10.79 18.77 -3.14
CA LEU A 227 -12.09 18.68 -3.81
C LEU A 227 -12.98 19.86 -3.43
N SER A 228 -13.88 20.25 -4.34
CA SER A 228 -14.91 21.24 -4.00
C SER A 228 -16.06 20.60 -3.25
N ALA A 229 -16.58 21.27 -2.21
CA ALA A 229 -17.75 20.81 -1.46
C ALA A 229 -18.96 20.54 -2.38
N LYS A 230 -19.16 21.37 -3.42
CA LYS A 230 -20.23 21.17 -4.40
C LYS A 230 -20.11 19.84 -5.16
N LYS A 231 -18.86 19.42 -5.56
CA LYS A 231 -18.65 18.14 -6.23
C LYS A 231 -18.97 16.99 -5.28
N VAL A 232 -18.51 17.05 -4.05
CA VAL A 232 -18.75 16.01 -3.04
C VAL A 232 -20.24 15.89 -2.70
N GLU A 233 -20.96 17.00 -2.56
CA GLU A 233 -22.40 16.97 -2.34
C GLU A 233 -23.15 16.24 -3.48
N LEU A 234 -22.77 16.49 -4.74
CA LEU A 234 -23.35 15.80 -5.89
C LEU A 234 -23.03 14.28 -5.90
N LEU A 235 -21.81 13.90 -5.51
CA LEU A 235 -21.42 12.49 -5.41
C LEU A 235 -22.26 11.77 -4.32
N LYS A 236 -22.36 12.37 -3.12
CA LYS A 236 -23.17 11.84 -2.02
C LYS A 236 -24.65 11.72 -2.39
N GLN A 237 -25.23 12.72 -3.04
CA GLN A 237 -26.63 12.66 -3.50
C GLN A 237 -26.84 11.50 -4.48
N ARG A 238 -25.90 11.24 -5.39
CA ARG A 238 -25.97 10.12 -6.34
C ARG A 238 -25.88 8.75 -5.67
N ARG A 239 -25.05 8.62 -4.63
CA ARG A 239 -24.85 7.36 -3.87
C ARG A 239 -26.02 7.00 -2.96
N HIS A 240 -26.72 8.00 -2.43
CA HIS A 240 -27.79 7.79 -1.44
C HIS A 240 -29.20 7.81 -2.05
N GLN A 241 -29.33 7.85 -3.39
CA GLN A 241 -30.57 7.66 -4.14
C GLN A 241 -30.81 6.18 -4.41
#